data_bc94e520387210998427ac382631d778
#
_entry.id   bc94e520387210998427ac382631d778
#
_cell.length_a   1.000
_cell.length_b   1.000
_cell.length_c   1.000
_cell.angle_alpha   90.00
_cell.angle_beta   90.00
_cell.angle_gamma   90.00
#
_symmetry.space_group_name_H-M   'P 1'
#
loop_
_entity.id
_entity.type
_entity.pdbx_description
1 polymer ?
#
loop_
_entity_poly.entity_id
_entity_poly.type
_entity_poly.pdbx_seq_one_letter_code
_entity_poly.pdbx_strand_id
1 'polypeptide(L)'
;QTNSYIMKKYFFILLFLQFGLFFSQYKPKDYHLESKIVLKNSNDTIKARILALWAFKKDHFAPQTFMRKLTVFDAEGIKSKINESDVKYLEIKDFDGKIRKFINSFEILNKEIGLLEILYSGKMSYYCGFQTVNLYGNVNSTEYLVEKNKPLIDTNLFSGSNKKLKERLSNYPDLIELLDKVSNKKDLIKILELY
;
A
#
# COMPACT_ATOMS: atom_id res chain seq x y z
N GLN A 1 -38.44 44.42 -29.56
CA GLN A 1 -37.59 43.39 -30.26
C GLN A 1 -36.20 43.22 -29.65
N THR A 2 -35.64 44.23 -28.97
CA THR A 2 -34.27 44.20 -28.38
C THR A 2 -34.11 43.23 -27.20
N ASN A 3 -35.13 43.04 -26.36
CA ASN A 3 -35.07 42.16 -25.17
C ASN A 3 -34.98 40.66 -25.51
N SER A 4 -35.61 40.23 -26.61
CA SER A 4 -35.56 38.81 -27.03
C SER A 4 -34.17 38.40 -27.54
N TYR A 5 -33.43 39.31 -28.15
CA TYR A 5 -32.10 39.05 -28.69
C TYR A 5 -31.05 38.92 -27.56
N ILE A 6 -31.17 39.77 -26.53
CA ILE A 6 -30.33 39.78 -25.36
C ILE A 6 -30.53 38.46 -24.56
N MET A 7 -31.77 38.04 -24.32
CA MET A 7 -32.08 36.80 -23.62
C MET A 7 -31.53 35.54 -24.33
N LYS A 8 -31.63 35.48 -25.66
CA LYS A 8 -31.09 34.38 -26.46
C LYS A 8 -29.55 34.30 -26.34
N LYS A 9 -28.86 35.46 -26.33
CA LYS A 9 -27.41 35.53 -26.20
C LYS A 9 -26.92 35.03 -24.84
N TYR A 10 -27.58 35.40 -23.76
CA TYR A 10 -27.25 34.87 -22.40
C TYR A 10 -27.60 33.42 -22.23
N PHE A 11 -28.68 32.94 -22.86
CA PHE A 11 -29.03 31.52 -22.85
C PHE A 11 -27.95 30.66 -23.54
N PHE A 12 -27.42 31.10 -24.67
CA PHE A 12 -26.32 30.43 -25.36
C PHE A 12 -25.03 30.44 -24.56
N ILE A 13 -24.68 31.56 -23.90
CA ILE A 13 -23.49 31.63 -23.02
C ILE A 13 -23.64 30.69 -21.83
N LEU A 14 -24.82 30.59 -21.21
CA LEU A 14 -25.09 29.68 -20.10
C LEU A 14 -25.02 28.23 -20.56
N LEU A 15 -25.50 27.90 -21.74
CA LEU A 15 -25.41 26.57 -22.34
C LEU A 15 -23.95 26.17 -22.61
N PHE A 16 -23.13 27.08 -23.17
CA PHE A 16 -21.70 26.84 -23.39
C PHE A 16 -20.92 26.68 -22.10
N LEU A 17 -21.26 27.43 -21.05
CA LEU A 17 -20.65 27.24 -19.71
C LEU A 17 -20.99 25.87 -19.12
N GLN A 18 -22.19 25.38 -19.28
CA GLN A 18 -22.57 24.04 -18.84
C GLN A 18 -21.82 22.95 -19.62
N PHE A 19 -21.70 23.09 -20.95
CA PHE A 19 -20.91 22.16 -21.77
C PHE A 19 -19.44 22.13 -21.36
N GLY A 20 -18.84 23.28 -21.00
CA GLY A 20 -17.44 23.34 -20.50
C GLY A 20 -17.20 22.57 -19.21
N LEU A 21 -18.20 22.51 -18.32
CA LEU A 21 -18.10 21.76 -17.05
C LEU A 21 -18.20 20.23 -17.23
N PHE A 22 -18.82 19.75 -18.32
CA PHE A 22 -18.94 18.32 -18.59
C PHE A 22 -17.66 17.70 -19.20
N PHE A 23 -16.74 18.47 -19.77
CA PHE A 23 -15.56 17.95 -20.45
C PHE A 23 -14.31 17.84 -19.56
N SER A 24 -14.37 18.30 -18.30
CA SER A 24 -13.23 18.29 -17.38
C SER A 24 -13.25 17.15 -16.35
N GLN A 25 -13.98 16.06 -16.59
CA GLN A 25 -13.89 14.93 -15.67
C GLN A 25 -12.63 14.13 -15.93
N TYR A 26 -11.74 14.10 -14.94
CA TYR A 26 -10.58 13.22 -14.92
C TYR A 26 -11.02 11.76 -15.13
N LYS A 27 -10.52 11.14 -16.20
CA LYS A 27 -10.71 9.70 -16.44
C LYS A 27 -9.45 8.97 -15.96
N PRO A 28 -9.54 8.26 -14.83
CA PRO A 28 -8.41 7.47 -14.35
C PRO A 28 -8.06 6.38 -15.37
N LYS A 29 -6.76 6.16 -15.54
CA LYS A 29 -6.24 5.05 -16.36
C LYS A 29 -6.22 3.76 -15.54
N ASP A 30 -6.18 2.60 -16.18
CA ASP A 30 -6.18 1.29 -15.51
C ASP A 30 -5.03 1.12 -14.51
N TYR A 31 -3.91 1.83 -14.72
CA TYR A 31 -2.76 1.85 -13.82
C TYR A 31 -2.81 2.96 -12.76
N HIS A 32 -3.92 3.68 -12.62
CA HIS A 32 -4.16 4.63 -11.53
C HIS A 32 -5.01 3.95 -10.45
N LEU A 33 -4.35 3.30 -9.49
CA LEU A 33 -5.00 2.52 -8.45
C LEU A 33 -5.59 3.42 -7.35
N GLU A 34 -6.76 3.05 -6.87
CA GLU A 34 -7.40 3.72 -5.73
C GLU A 34 -6.56 3.56 -4.47
N SER A 35 -6.39 4.64 -3.72
CA SER A 35 -5.58 4.64 -2.51
C SER A 35 -6.14 5.55 -1.42
N LYS A 36 -5.77 5.23 -0.19
CA LYS A 36 -5.91 6.09 0.99
C LYS A 36 -4.54 6.30 1.62
N ILE A 37 -4.17 7.54 1.82
CA ILE A 37 -2.85 7.92 2.31
C ILE A 37 -3.03 8.72 3.59
N VAL A 38 -2.31 8.37 4.65
CA VAL A 38 -2.19 9.16 5.88
C VAL A 38 -0.74 9.61 5.98
N LEU A 39 -0.51 10.91 6.12
CA LEU A 39 0.83 11.48 6.28
C LEU A 39 1.25 11.50 7.75
N LYS A 40 2.56 11.49 8.02
CA LYS A 40 3.10 11.55 9.40
C LYS A 40 2.68 12.82 10.13
N ASN A 41 2.54 13.93 9.43
CA ASN A 41 2.23 15.25 9.99
C ASN A 41 0.73 15.59 9.98
N SER A 42 -0.12 14.65 9.60
CA SER A 42 -1.57 14.82 9.56
C SER A 42 -2.26 13.53 10.00
N ASN A 43 -3.42 13.69 10.66
CA ASN A 43 -4.31 12.55 10.93
C ASN A 43 -5.37 12.38 9.82
N ASP A 44 -5.38 13.26 8.83
CA ASP A 44 -6.35 13.23 7.74
C ASP A 44 -6.02 12.15 6.73
N THR A 45 -7.05 11.52 6.23
CA THR A 45 -6.93 10.53 5.16
C THR A 45 -7.12 11.20 3.81
N ILE A 46 -6.07 11.21 3.00
CA ILE A 46 -6.10 11.67 1.62
C ILE A 46 -6.59 10.52 0.73
N LYS A 47 -7.74 10.70 0.07
CA LYS A 47 -8.20 9.79 -0.97
C LYS A 47 -7.61 10.25 -2.29
N ALA A 48 -6.82 9.40 -2.94
CA ALA A 48 -6.13 9.71 -4.18
C ALA A 48 -6.02 8.45 -5.06
N ARG A 49 -5.48 8.62 -6.26
CA ARG A 49 -5.06 7.50 -7.10
C ARG A 49 -3.55 7.50 -7.21
N ILE A 50 -2.93 6.34 -7.12
CA ILE A 50 -1.49 6.18 -7.26
C ILE A 50 -1.17 5.64 -8.65
N LEU A 51 -0.13 6.22 -9.29
CA LEU A 51 0.45 5.66 -10.50
C LEU A 51 1.14 4.33 -10.17
N ALA A 52 0.54 3.22 -10.55
CA ALA A 52 1.10 1.91 -10.29
C ALA A 52 2.09 1.48 -11.38
N LEU A 53 3.19 0.89 -10.96
CA LEU A 53 4.09 0.13 -11.81
C LEU A 53 3.66 -1.34 -11.76
N TRP A 54 3.65 -2.01 -12.91
CA TRP A 54 3.24 -3.41 -12.98
C TRP A 54 4.38 -4.35 -12.57
N ALA A 55 4.06 -5.37 -11.80
CA ALA A 55 4.90 -6.55 -11.68
C ALA A 55 4.83 -7.39 -12.97
N PHE A 56 5.69 -8.39 -13.11
CA PHE A 56 5.71 -9.29 -14.26
C PHE A 56 4.36 -9.95 -14.57
N LYS A 57 3.55 -10.18 -13.52
CA LYS A 57 2.14 -10.59 -13.67
C LYS A 57 1.28 -9.34 -13.46
N LYS A 58 0.38 -9.06 -14.42
CA LYS A 58 -0.50 -7.90 -14.41
C LYS A 58 -1.60 -7.92 -13.33
N ASP A 59 -1.56 -8.86 -12.40
CA ASP A 59 -2.48 -9.02 -11.29
C ASP A 59 -2.03 -8.26 -10.02
N HIS A 60 -0.76 -7.85 -9.95
CA HIS A 60 -0.20 -7.13 -8.82
C HIS A 60 0.65 -5.95 -9.25
N PHE A 61 0.63 -4.88 -8.47
CA PHE A 61 1.56 -3.78 -8.67
C PHE A 61 2.95 -4.11 -8.09
N ALA A 62 3.97 -3.54 -8.70
CA ALA A 62 5.36 -3.69 -8.25
C ALA A 62 5.63 -2.82 -7.02
N PRO A 63 6.47 -3.26 -6.05
CA PRO A 63 6.83 -2.46 -4.87
C PRO A 63 7.42 -1.08 -5.21
N GLN A 64 8.08 -0.93 -6.35
CA GLN A 64 8.61 0.35 -6.83
C GLN A 64 7.54 1.44 -6.97
N THR A 65 6.25 1.06 -7.03
CA THR A 65 5.09 1.96 -7.06
C THR A 65 5.10 2.96 -5.91
N PHE A 66 5.53 2.54 -4.72
CA PHE A 66 5.52 3.36 -3.50
C PHE A 66 6.91 3.64 -2.94
N MET A 67 7.96 2.95 -3.40
CA MET A 67 9.32 3.15 -2.92
C MET A 67 9.84 4.54 -3.31
N ARG A 68 10.49 5.23 -2.36
CA ARG A 68 11.06 6.58 -2.45
C ARG A 68 10.00 7.67 -2.64
N LYS A 69 9.22 7.64 -3.72
CA LYS A 69 8.21 8.65 -4.04
C LYS A 69 6.98 8.03 -4.67
N LEU A 70 5.82 8.35 -4.11
CA LEU A 70 4.52 8.03 -4.68
C LEU A 70 4.14 9.13 -5.67
N THR A 71 3.73 8.74 -6.87
CA THR A 71 3.07 9.66 -7.80
C THR A 71 1.56 9.52 -7.60
N VAL A 72 0.91 10.58 -7.19
CA VAL A 72 -0.53 10.57 -6.85
C VAL A 72 -1.31 11.53 -7.74
N PHE A 73 -2.59 11.24 -7.92
CA PHE A 73 -3.56 12.07 -8.64
C PHE A 73 -4.75 12.29 -7.71
N ASP A 74 -5.17 13.54 -7.57
CA ASP A 74 -6.38 13.90 -6.83
C ASP A 74 -7.66 13.60 -7.63
N ALA A 75 -8.81 14.06 -7.14
CA ALA A 75 -10.11 13.85 -7.77
C ALA A 75 -10.21 14.57 -9.13
N GLU A 76 -9.51 15.67 -9.29
CA GLU A 76 -9.43 16.49 -10.50
C GLU A 76 -8.39 15.98 -11.50
N GLY A 77 -7.57 14.99 -11.09
CA GLY A 77 -6.50 14.43 -11.90
C GLY A 77 -5.19 15.23 -11.86
N ILE A 78 -5.06 16.14 -10.90
CA ILE A 78 -3.83 16.91 -10.72
C ILE A 78 -2.78 16.00 -10.13
N LYS A 79 -1.64 15.93 -10.82
CA LYS A 79 -0.51 15.08 -10.44
C LYS A 79 0.35 15.76 -9.39
N SER A 80 0.66 15.03 -8.32
CA SER A 80 1.62 15.44 -7.30
C SER A 80 2.54 14.28 -6.90
N LYS A 81 3.55 14.57 -6.07
CA LYS A 81 4.48 13.56 -5.55
C LYS A 81 4.55 13.65 -4.04
N ILE A 82 4.47 12.51 -3.38
CA ILE A 82 4.63 12.36 -1.92
C ILE A 82 5.88 11.51 -1.68
N ASN A 83 6.77 11.96 -0.78
CA ASN A 83 7.90 11.11 -0.40
C ASN A 83 7.38 9.94 0.45
N GLU A 84 7.95 8.75 0.25
CA GLU A 84 7.61 7.57 1.05
C GLU A 84 7.82 7.81 2.55
N SER A 85 8.91 8.52 2.90
CA SER A 85 9.23 8.89 4.28
C SER A 85 8.15 9.71 4.98
N ASP A 86 7.34 10.47 4.23
CA ASP A 86 6.29 11.34 4.77
C ASP A 86 4.97 10.58 5.00
N VAL A 87 4.87 9.34 4.47
CA VAL A 87 3.69 8.50 4.60
C VAL A 87 3.73 7.72 5.91
N LYS A 88 2.70 7.86 6.74
CA LYS A 88 2.48 7.07 7.95
C LYS A 88 1.78 5.75 7.63
N TYR A 89 0.73 5.80 6.81
CA TYR A 89 -0.09 4.65 6.43
C TYR A 89 -0.60 4.79 5.00
N LEU A 90 -0.70 3.67 4.29
CA LEU A 90 -1.14 3.62 2.91
C LEU A 90 -2.00 2.38 2.67
N GLU A 91 -3.17 2.57 2.05
CA GLU A 91 -3.96 1.49 1.46
C GLU A 91 -3.97 1.65 -0.06
N ILE A 92 -3.79 0.56 -0.78
CA ILE A 92 -3.91 0.50 -2.25
C ILE A 92 -4.83 -0.64 -2.61
N LYS A 93 -5.82 -0.36 -3.46
CA LYS A 93 -6.62 -1.40 -4.11
C LYS A 93 -5.85 -1.92 -5.31
N ASP A 94 -5.33 -3.14 -5.21
CA ASP A 94 -4.52 -3.78 -6.26
C ASP A 94 -5.33 -4.12 -7.51
N PHE A 95 -4.69 -4.52 -8.58
CA PHE A 95 -5.32 -4.88 -9.87
C PHE A 95 -6.30 -6.06 -9.74
N ASP A 96 -6.07 -6.97 -8.79
CA ASP A 96 -6.99 -8.08 -8.46
C ASP A 96 -8.15 -7.68 -7.55
N GLY A 97 -8.28 -6.38 -7.21
CA GLY A 97 -9.30 -5.82 -6.35
C GLY A 97 -9.02 -5.94 -4.85
N LYS A 98 -7.96 -6.61 -4.44
CA LYS A 98 -7.58 -6.73 -3.03
C LYS A 98 -7.01 -5.44 -2.48
N ILE A 99 -7.33 -5.17 -1.21
CA ILE A 99 -6.75 -4.04 -0.49
C ILE A 99 -5.43 -4.50 0.14
N ARG A 100 -4.33 -3.88 -0.29
CA ARG A 100 -3.02 -4.02 0.35
C ARG A 100 -2.79 -2.82 1.28
N LYS A 101 -2.28 -3.10 2.47
CA LYS A 101 -2.08 -2.12 3.54
C LYS A 101 -0.60 -2.02 3.87
N PHE A 102 -0.14 -0.79 4.05
CA PHE A 102 1.25 -0.49 4.35
C PHE A 102 1.34 0.47 5.52
N ILE A 103 2.37 0.32 6.33
CA ILE A 103 2.67 1.19 7.46
C ILE A 103 4.13 1.63 7.40
N ASN A 104 4.43 2.84 7.86
CA ASN A 104 5.81 3.28 7.95
C ASN A 104 6.59 2.38 8.92
N SER A 105 7.77 1.94 8.51
CA SER A 105 8.60 1.03 9.30
C SER A 105 9.03 1.60 10.64
N PHE A 106 9.15 2.92 10.76
CA PHE A 106 9.50 3.57 12.02
C PHE A 106 8.45 3.30 13.12
N GLU A 107 7.16 3.26 12.77
CA GLU A 107 6.05 2.98 13.69
C GLU A 107 6.12 1.56 14.29
N ILE A 108 6.76 0.62 13.58
CA ILE A 108 6.78 -0.80 13.94
C ILE A 108 8.16 -1.25 14.43
N LEU A 109 9.22 -0.81 13.73
CA LEU A 109 10.59 -1.31 13.94
C LEU A 109 11.50 -0.29 14.62
N ASN A 110 11.02 0.95 14.81
CA ASN A 110 11.83 2.11 15.21
C ASN A 110 13.07 2.31 14.30
N LYS A 111 12.92 2.00 13.01
CA LYS A 111 13.93 2.14 11.96
C LYS A 111 13.28 2.63 10.67
N GLU A 112 13.91 3.56 9.97
CA GLU A 112 13.42 4.03 8.67
C GLU A 112 13.99 3.17 7.54
N ILE A 113 13.20 2.18 7.10
CA ILE A 113 13.51 1.31 5.96
C ILE A 113 12.40 1.37 4.89
N GLY A 114 11.52 2.37 4.96
CA GLY A 114 10.40 2.56 4.04
C GLY A 114 9.07 2.04 4.56
N LEU A 115 8.15 1.75 3.66
CA LEU A 115 6.83 1.22 3.98
C LEU A 115 6.89 -0.31 4.10
N LEU A 116 6.27 -0.85 5.14
CA LEU A 116 6.08 -2.29 5.37
C LEU A 116 4.67 -2.68 4.95
N GLU A 117 4.53 -3.68 4.11
CA GLU A 117 3.24 -4.31 3.85
C GLU A 117 2.78 -5.09 5.07
N ILE A 118 1.54 -4.88 5.50
CA ILE A 118 0.91 -5.61 6.59
C ILE A 118 0.31 -6.90 6.00
N LEU A 119 0.96 -8.03 6.21
CA LEU A 119 0.49 -9.33 5.74
C LEU A 119 -0.51 -9.95 6.70
N TYR A 120 -0.30 -9.74 8.01
CA TYR A 120 -1.19 -10.20 9.07
C TYR A 120 -1.06 -9.29 10.28
N SER A 121 -2.15 -9.08 11.02
CA SER A 121 -2.21 -8.28 12.24
C SER A 121 -2.90 -9.09 13.34
N GLY A 122 -2.16 -9.44 14.39
CA GLY A 122 -2.63 -10.23 15.53
C GLY A 122 -1.71 -10.09 16.73
N LYS A 123 -1.70 -11.08 17.63
CA LYS A 123 -0.81 -11.14 18.79
C LYS A 123 0.66 -11.05 18.35
N MET A 124 1.01 -11.78 17.29
CA MET A 124 2.25 -11.63 16.54
C MET A 124 1.89 -11.17 15.12
N SER A 125 2.25 -9.94 14.79
CA SER A 125 1.97 -9.36 13.47
C SER A 125 3.07 -9.69 12.47
N TYR A 126 2.71 -9.81 11.20
CA TYR A 126 3.59 -10.19 10.10
C TYR A 126 3.66 -9.09 9.04
N TYR A 127 4.87 -8.64 8.75
CA TYR A 127 5.13 -7.55 7.81
C TYR A 127 6.13 -7.98 6.73
N CYS A 128 6.08 -7.31 5.57
CA CYS A 128 7.05 -7.45 4.50
C CYS A 128 7.59 -6.08 4.11
N GLY A 129 8.90 -5.89 4.24
CA GLY A 129 9.62 -4.71 3.78
C GLY A 129 10.26 -4.94 2.41
N PHE A 130 10.49 -3.86 1.64
CA PHE A 130 11.06 -3.91 0.31
C PHE A 130 12.26 -2.97 0.22
N GLN A 131 13.36 -3.44 -0.37
CA GLN A 131 14.59 -2.66 -0.54
C GLN A 131 15.16 -2.84 -1.94
N THR A 132 15.63 -1.75 -2.54
CA THR A 132 16.35 -1.81 -3.81
C THR A 132 17.77 -2.31 -3.59
N VAL A 133 18.17 -3.36 -4.29
CA VAL A 133 19.46 -4.04 -4.08
C VAL A 133 20.56 -3.50 -4.99
N ASN A 134 20.21 -2.98 -6.16
CA ASN A 134 21.19 -2.53 -7.14
C ASN A 134 20.67 -1.36 -8.00
N LEU A 135 21.55 -0.82 -8.83
CA LEU A 135 21.24 0.26 -9.75
C LEU A 135 20.18 -0.10 -10.82
N TYR A 136 19.96 -1.39 -11.06
CA TYR A 136 18.97 -1.89 -12.00
C TYR A 136 17.55 -1.98 -11.42
N GLY A 137 17.37 -1.57 -10.15
CA GLY A 137 16.06 -1.52 -9.52
C GLY A 137 15.51 -2.87 -9.05
N ASN A 138 16.35 -3.90 -8.93
CA ASN A 138 15.94 -5.16 -8.33
C ASN A 138 15.53 -4.93 -6.88
N VAL A 139 14.41 -5.53 -6.48
CA VAL A 139 13.85 -5.38 -5.14
C VAL A 139 13.98 -6.70 -4.41
N ASN A 140 14.62 -6.64 -3.23
CA ASN A 140 14.55 -7.72 -2.25
C ASN A 140 13.46 -7.43 -1.24
N SER A 141 12.83 -8.50 -0.73
CA SER A 141 11.89 -8.42 0.37
C SER A 141 12.51 -9.02 1.64
N THR A 142 12.28 -8.37 2.75
CA THR A 142 12.61 -8.87 4.09
C THR A 142 11.33 -8.96 4.91
N GLU A 143 11.14 -10.05 5.60
CA GLU A 143 9.95 -10.31 6.37
C GLU A 143 10.23 -10.12 7.86
N TYR A 144 9.24 -9.63 8.59
CA TYR A 144 9.35 -9.29 10.01
C TYR A 144 8.16 -9.86 10.78
N LEU A 145 8.43 -10.58 11.87
CA LEU A 145 7.43 -10.97 12.84
C LEU A 145 7.63 -10.12 14.10
N VAL A 146 6.59 -9.42 14.48
CA VAL A 146 6.61 -8.44 15.57
C VAL A 146 5.55 -8.82 16.61
N GLU A 147 5.98 -9.04 17.82
CA GLU A 147 5.14 -9.22 19.00
C GLU A 147 5.50 -8.17 20.03
N LYS A 148 4.49 -7.59 20.68
CA LYS A 148 4.67 -6.51 21.66
C LYS A 148 5.61 -6.96 22.79
N ASN A 149 6.61 -6.13 23.10
CA ASN A 149 7.60 -6.37 24.17
C ASN A 149 8.47 -7.60 23.96
N LYS A 150 8.60 -8.11 22.75
CA LYS A 150 9.46 -9.25 22.42
C LYS A 150 10.50 -8.85 21.36
N PRO A 151 11.66 -9.50 21.32
CA PRO A 151 12.64 -9.26 20.28
C PRO A 151 12.05 -9.49 18.88
N LEU A 152 12.42 -8.61 17.94
CA LEU A 152 12.07 -8.73 16.53
C LEU A 152 12.61 -10.07 15.95
N ILE A 153 11.77 -10.75 15.18
CA ILE A 153 12.21 -11.85 14.33
C ILE A 153 12.23 -11.33 12.89
N ASP A 154 13.41 -11.03 12.37
CA ASP A 154 13.62 -10.76 10.95
C ASP A 154 13.85 -12.11 10.24
N THR A 155 13.09 -12.36 9.22
CA THR A 155 13.12 -13.65 8.58
C THR A 155 13.26 -13.51 7.07
N ASN A 156 14.25 -14.19 6.54
CA ASN A 156 14.05 -14.94 5.31
C ASN A 156 13.45 -16.28 5.74
N LEU A 157 12.14 -16.40 5.75
CA LEU A 157 11.38 -17.52 6.35
C LEU A 157 11.83 -18.92 5.90
N PHE A 158 12.65 -19.01 4.87
CA PHE A 158 13.14 -20.26 4.31
C PHE A 158 14.61 -20.59 4.68
N SER A 159 15.31 -19.71 5.41
CA SER A 159 16.69 -19.92 5.79
C SER A 159 16.95 -19.68 7.29
N GLY A 160 16.61 -20.66 8.13
CA GLY A 160 17.11 -20.75 9.52
C GLY A 160 16.39 -19.94 10.60
N SER A 161 15.42 -19.11 10.28
CA SER A 161 14.62 -18.34 11.25
C SER A 161 13.52 -19.15 11.94
N ASN A 162 13.26 -20.37 11.49
CA ASN A 162 12.40 -21.32 12.17
C ASN A 162 12.81 -21.53 13.64
N LYS A 163 14.10 -21.46 13.98
CA LYS A 163 14.57 -21.62 15.37
C LYS A 163 14.01 -20.55 16.30
N LYS A 164 14.15 -19.26 15.96
CA LYS A 164 13.62 -18.14 16.78
C LYS A 164 12.10 -18.20 16.92
N LEU A 165 11.40 -18.60 15.84
CA LEU A 165 9.95 -18.73 15.87
C LEU A 165 9.53 -19.95 16.70
N LYS A 166 10.21 -21.10 16.60
CA LYS A 166 9.99 -22.26 17.46
C LYS A 166 10.22 -21.94 18.94
N GLU A 167 11.29 -21.23 19.26
CA GLU A 167 11.54 -20.74 20.62
C GLU A 167 10.39 -19.85 21.12
N ARG A 168 9.86 -18.97 20.26
CA ARG A 168 8.72 -18.11 20.58
C ARG A 168 7.43 -18.89 20.81
N LEU A 169 7.22 -19.96 20.05
CA LEU A 169 6.07 -20.85 20.13
C LEU A 169 6.26 -22.03 21.08
N SER A 170 7.31 -22.05 21.92
CA SER A 170 7.69 -23.21 22.77
C SER A 170 6.57 -23.73 23.67
N ASN A 171 5.65 -22.86 24.09
CA ASN A 171 4.48 -23.23 24.89
C ASN A 171 3.29 -23.77 24.06
N TYR A 172 3.44 -23.92 22.74
CA TYR A 172 2.40 -24.33 21.80
C TYR A 172 2.94 -25.45 20.89
N PRO A 173 3.08 -26.68 21.40
CA PRO A 173 3.68 -27.80 20.65
C PRO A 173 2.97 -28.08 19.33
N ASP A 174 1.64 -27.97 19.31
CA ASP A 174 0.82 -28.18 18.10
C ASP A 174 1.17 -27.17 16.99
N LEU A 175 1.47 -25.92 17.37
CA LEU A 175 1.87 -24.89 16.40
C LEU A 175 3.29 -25.13 15.88
N ILE A 176 4.18 -25.72 16.68
CA ILE A 176 5.52 -26.09 16.25
C ILE A 176 5.44 -27.21 15.20
N GLU A 177 4.59 -28.21 15.40
CA GLU A 177 4.38 -29.26 14.41
C GLU A 177 3.82 -28.72 13.08
N LEU A 178 2.88 -27.76 13.14
CA LEU A 178 2.39 -27.07 11.95
C LEU A 178 3.47 -26.24 11.27
N LEU A 179 4.34 -25.57 12.05
CA LEU A 179 5.43 -24.75 11.54
C LEU A 179 6.43 -25.56 10.71
N ASP A 180 6.68 -26.81 11.07
CA ASP A 180 7.58 -27.70 10.32
C ASP A 180 7.02 -28.08 8.93
N LYS A 181 5.73 -27.90 8.72
CA LYS A 181 5.02 -28.16 7.46
C LYS A 181 4.79 -26.90 6.60
N VAL A 182 5.22 -25.70 7.09
CA VAL A 182 5.04 -24.43 6.38
C VAL A 182 5.85 -24.43 5.09
N SER A 183 5.16 -24.19 3.97
CA SER A 183 5.76 -24.08 2.64
C SER A 183 5.63 -22.69 2.01
N ASN A 184 4.74 -21.86 2.51
CA ASN A 184 4.44 -20.54 1.96
C ASN A 184 3.90 -19.58 3.03
N LYS A 185 3.79 -18.29 2.65
CA LYS A 185 3.30 -17.21 3.55
C LYS A 185 1.88 -17.46 4.10
N LYS A 186 1.00 -18.08 3.31
CA LYS A 186 -0.38 -18.34 3.76
C LYS A 186 -0.41 -19.37 4.88
N ASP A 187 0.44 -20.38 4.83
CA ASP A 187 0.52 -21.38 5.88
C ASP A 187 1.05 -20.77 7.18
N LEU A 188 2.05 -19.86 7.07
CA LEU A 188 2.52 -19.13 8.24
C LEU A 188 1.41 -18.27 8.85
N ILE A 189 0.64 -17.52 8.03
CA ILE A 189 -0.46 -16.69 8.53
C ILE A 189 -1.47 -17.52 9.31
N LYS A 190 -1.84 -18.72 8.85
CA LYS A 190 -2.73 -19.64 9.59
C LYS A 190 -2.19 -20.00 10.98
N ILE A 191 -0.88 -20.21 11.11
CA ILE A 191 -0.26 -20.48 12.42
C ILE A 191 -0.34 -19.24 13.32
N LEU A 192 -0.10 -18.05 12.75
CA LEU A 192 -0.20 -16.78 13.50
C LEU A 192 -1.64 -16.46 13.93
N GLU A 193 -2.64 -16.91 13.19
CA GLU A 193 -4.07 -16.81 13.54
C GLU A 193 -4.44 -17.71 14.73
N LEU A 194 -3.76 -18.86 14.87
CA LEU A 194 -3.99 -19.80 15.96
C LEU A 194 -3.18 -19.43 17.23
N TYR A 195 -2.11 -18.64 17.09
CA TYR A 195 -1.26 -18.16 18.18
C TYR A 195 -1.90 -17.02 18.97
#